data_7c2966bd601d89fd63e24929b3cbb977
#
_entry.id   7c2966bd601d89fd63e24929b3cbb977
#
_cell.length_a   1.000
_cell.length_b   1.000
_cell.length_c   1.000
_cell.angle_alpha   90.00
_cell.angle_beta   90.00
_cell.angle_gamma   90.00
#
_symmetry.space_group_name_H-M   'P 1'
#
loop_
_entity.id
_entity.type
_entity.pdbx_description
1 polymer ?
#
loop_
_entity_poly.entity_id
_entity_poly.type
_entity_poly.pdbx_seq_one_letter_code
_entity_poly.pdbx_strand_id
1 'polypeptide(L)'
;GAEESLPCLFEEGAIPNKPRVAFEVWDVPPVDWPKELSKEFSDSLSDPFGWAEKCIKDYKAELICLRLQGAHPDYQDKSPQEEAVFIKEFIRRVNLPLIILGCGDDAKDSLLLPACSEAARGERCLIGNATQDNYKSIAASAMADGHSIIAESPIDVNIAKQLNILICDTGLPLERIVIDPTIGALGYGLEYAYSIMERARLAALSGDKTLASPFICFVGKEAWRAKEAKSGEPNQGAMWEALTATSLIQAGADLLVMRHPTAAEKVKKFIDKLFYKKQ
;
A
#
# COMPACT_ATOMS: atom_id res chain seq x y z
N GLY A 1 7.30 6.46 9.71
CA GLY A 1 8.40 6.93 10.07
C GLY A 1 8.94 7.22 11.45
N ALA A 2 10.10 6.76 11.75
CA ALA A 2 10.83 7.09 12.97
C ALA A 2 12.16 7.77 12.63
N GLU A 3 12.16 8.55 11.56
CA GLU A 3 13.35 9.26 11.07
C GLU A 3 13.62 10.53 11.88
N GLU A 4 14.89 10.87 12.01
CA GLU A 4 15.37 12.09 12.64
C GLU A 4 15.83 13.13 11.62
N SER A 5 15.65 12.86 10.30
CA SER A 5 15.98 13.76 9.21
C SER A 5 14.98 13.66 8.07
N LEU A 6 15.09 14.51 7.07
CA LEU A 6 14.40 14.35 5.80
C LEU A 6 14.88 13.07 5.09
N PRO A 7 14.05 12.48 4.21
CA PRO A 7 14.43 11.29 3.47
C PRO A 7 15.77 11.46 2.73
N CYS A 8 16.57 10.40 2.73
CA CYS A 8 17.87 10.35 2.08
C CYS A 8 18.96 11.28 2.64
N LEU A 9 18.69 12.08 3.66
CA LEU A 9 19.69 12.94 4.34
C LEU A 9 20.31 12.23 5.55
N PHE A 10 20.92 11.09 5.31
CA PHE A 10 21.47 10.22 6.36
C PHE A 10 22.56 10.86 7.23
N GLU A 11 23.17 11.95 6.77
CA GLU A 11 24.24 12.66 7.50
C GLU A 11 23.68 13.63 8.54
N GLU A 12 22.38 13.93 8.45
CA GLU A 12 21.69 14.87 9.35
C GLU A 12 20.97 14.17 10.49
N GLY A 13 20.65 12.88 10.35
CA GLY A 13 19.94 12.12 11.37
C GLY A 13 19.69 10.67 11.00
N ALA A 14 19.16 9.89 11.92
CA ALA A 14 18.90 8.47 11.71
C ALA A 14 17.66 8.23 10.81
N ILE A 15 17.81 7.28 9.89
CA ILE A 15 16.71 6.72 9.10
C ILE A 15 16.73 5.20 9.35
N PRO A 16 16.06 4.72 10.42
CA PRO A 16 16.26 3.35 10.93
C PRO A 16 15.64 2.28 10.05
N ASN A 17 14.62 2.62 9.27
CA ASN A 17 13.87 1.67 8.47
C ASN A 17 14.05 1.94 6.98
N LYS A 18 14.47 0.91 6.24
CA LYS A 18 14.49 1.01 4.78
C LYS A 18 13.07 0.80 4.20
N PRO A 19 12.71 1.48 3.10
CA PRO A 19 11.45 1.25 2.42
C PRO A 19 11.25 -0.22 2.02
N ARG A 20 9.99 -0.67 1.98
CA ARG A 20 9.61 -2.04 1.61
C ARG A 20 8.71 -2.03 0.38
N VAL A 21 8.85 -3.08 -0.41
CA VAL A 21 8.05 -3.30 -1.63
C VAL A 21 7.07 -4.44 -1.39
N ALA A 22 5.78 -4.14 -1.55
CA ALA A 22 4.69 -5.11 -1.58
C ALA A 22 4.28 -5.40 -3.02
N PHE A 23 4.00 -6.68 -3.34
CA PHE A 23 3.33 -7.03 -4.60
C PHE A 23 1.82 -7.01 -4.42
N GLU A 24 1.11 -6.30 -5.33
CA GLU A 24 -0.35 -6.30 -5.36
C GLU A 24 -0.85 -7.59 -6.02
N VAL A 25 -1.73 -8.29 -5.31
CA VAL A 25 -2.47 -9.47 -5.76
C VAL A 25 -3.95 -9.19 -5.58
N TRP A 26 -4.79 -9.59 -6.54
CA TRP A 26 -6.23 -9.45 -6.43
C TRP A 26 -6.89 -10.81 -6.18
N ASP A 27 -8.00 -10.81 -5.47
CA ASP A 27 -8.84 -11.99 -5.22
C ASP A 27 -9.61 -12.46 -6.45
N VAL A 28 -9.67 -11.63 -7.49
CA VAL A 28 -10.28 -11.90 -8.80
C VAL A 28 -9.37 -11.42 -9.92
N PRO A 29 -9.48 -11.97 -11.15
CA PRO A 29 -8.71 -11.48 -12.29
C PRO A 29 -9.00 -10.00 -12.57
N PRO A 30 -7.97 -9.15 -12.70
CA PRO A 30 -8.17 -7.75 -13.05
C PRO A 30 -8.59 -7.60 -14.53
N VAL A 31 -9.73 -6.94 -14.77
CA VAL A 31 -10.29 -6.77 -16.11
C VAL A 31 -9.73 -5.53 -16.84
N ASP A 32 -9.16 -4.58 -16.10
CA ASP A 32 -8.72 -3.28 -16.59
C ASP A 32 -7.19 -3.15 -16.71
N TRP A 33 -6.46 -4.22 -16.38
CA TRP A 33 -4.99 -4.19 -16.48
C TRP A 33 -4.54 -4.17 -17.94
N PRO A 34 -3.53 -3.33 -18.30
CA PRO A 34 -2.90 -3.38 -19.62
C PRO A 34 -2.32 -4.76 -19.94
N LYS A 35 -2.32 -5.13 -21.21
CA LYS A 35 -1.86 -6.45 -21.69
C LYS A 35 -0.41 -6.73 -21.27
N GLU A 36 0.44 -5.73 -21.29
CA GLU A 36 1.85 -5.82 -20.91
C GLU A 36 2.00 -6.26 -19.45
N LEU A 37 1.18 -5.70 -18.55
CA LEU A 37 1.17 -6.08 -17.14
C LEU A 37 0.54 -7.47 -16.92
N SER A 38 -0.62 -7.72 -17.55
CA SER A 38 -1.33 -9.00 -17.40
C SER A 38 -0.51 -10.19 -17.93
N LYS A 39 0.36 -9.96 -18.92
CA LYS A 39 1.24 -10.98 -19.49
C LYS A 39 2.20 -11.57 -18.45
N GLU A 40 2.69 -10.77 -17.51
CA GLU A 40 3.63 -11.20 -16.46
C GLU A 40 3.03 -12.27 -15.52
N PHE A 41 1.69 -12.30 -15.44
CA PHE A 41 0.93 -13.19 -14.56
C PHE A 41 -0.09 -14.05 -15.30
N SER A 42 0.05 -14.19 -16.62
CA SER A 42 -0.95 -14.84 -17.49
C SER A 42 -1.30 -16.28 -17.08
N ASP A 43 -0.39 -16.95 -16.39
CA ASP A 43 -0.52 -18.32 -15.88
C ASP A 43 -1.17 -18.39 -14.48
N SER A 44 -1.34 -17.26 -13.80
CA SER A 44 -1.74 -17.20 -12.38
C SER A 44 -2.85 -16.21 -12.04
N LEU A 45 -3.22 -15.29 -12.95
CA LEU A 45 -4.23 -14.25 -12.68
C LEU A 45 -5.60 -14.79 -12.24
N SER A 46 -5.96 -16.01 -12.63
CA SER A 46 -7.23 -16.64 -12.24
C SER A 46 -7.18 -17.39 -10.92
N ASP A 47 -5.99 -17.55 -10.34
CA ASP A 47 -5.76 -18.19 -9.05
C ASP A 47 -4.97 -17.27 -8.12
N PRO A 48 -5.64 -16.54 -7.19
CA PRO A 48 -4.97 -15.64 -6.25
C PRO A 48 -3.87 -16.31 -5.43
N PHE A 49 -4.02 -17.58 -5.10
CA PHE A 49 -3.02 -18.33 -4.34
C PHE A 49 -1.78 -18.60 -5.19
N GLY A 50 -1.96 -19.11 -6.40
CA GLY A 50 -0.88 -19.33 -7.36
C GLY A 50 -0.19 -18.02 -7.74
N TRP A 51 -0.95 -16.92 -7.86
CA TRP A 51 -0.39 -15.60 -8.11
C TRP A 51 0.51 -15.11 -6.95
N ALA A 52 0.03 -15.22 -5.71
CA ALA A 52 0.86 -14.89 -4.55
C ALA A 52 2.10 -15.79 -4.44
N GLU A 53 1.94 -17.09 -4.66
CA GLU A 53 3.09 -18.02 -4.68
C GLU A 53 4.13 -17.66 -5.75
N LYS A 54 3.70 -17.28 -6.95
CA LYS A 54 4.59 -16.79 -8.01
C LYS A 54 5.35 -15.54 -7.58
N CYS A 55 4.66 -14.56 -6.96
CA CYS A 55 5.32 -13.38 -6.39
C CYS A 55 6.40 -13.77 -5.38
N ILE A 56 6.14 -14.76 -4.54
CA ILE A 56 7.09 -15.23 -3.50
C ILE A 56 8.27 -15.97 -4.13
N LYS A 57 8.00 -16.97 -4.97
CA LYS A 57 9.02 -17.90 -5.49
C LYS A 57 9.90 -17.24 -6.55
N ASP A 58 9.26 -16.57 -7.52
CA ASP A 58 9.94 -16.06 -8.70
C ASP A 58 10.45 -14.63 -8.48
N TYR A 59 9.63 -13.77 -7.85
CA TYR A 59 9.92 -12.34 -7.70
C TYR A 59 10.40 -11.94 -6.30
N LYS A 60 10.60 -12.94 -5.41
CA LYS A 60 11.13 -12.75 -4.05
C LYS A 60 10.34 -11.69 -3.29
N ALA A 61 9.00 -11.79 -3.31
CA ALA A 61 8.14 -10.96 -2.50
C ALA A 61 8.41 -11.19 -1.01
N GLU A 62 8.53 -10.12 -0.25
CA GLU A 62 8.66 -10.12 1.21
C GLU A 62 7.36 -9.66 1.88
N LEU A 63 6.43 -9.11 1.10
CA LEU A 63 5.18 -8.51 1.54
C LEU A 63 4.16 -8.61 0.40
N ILE A 64 2.95 -9.04 0.69
CA ILE A 64 1.83 -9.10 -0.26
C ILE A 64 0.79 -8.05 0.10
N CYS A 65 0.29 -7.35 -0.90
CA CYS A 65 -0.87 -6.47 -0.81
C CYS A 65 -2.05 -7.15 -1.51
N LEU A 66 -2.95 -7.73 -0.74
CA LEU A 66 -4.14 -8.41 -1.25
C LEU A 66 -5.30 -7.42 -1.35
N ARG A 67 -5.83 -7.24 -2.56
CA ARG A 67 -7.01 -6.42 -2.83
C ARG A 67 -8.23 -7.30 -3.02
N LEU A 68 -9.28 -7.02 -2.25
CA LEU A 68 -10.57 -7.74 -2.29
C LEU A 68 -11.51 -7.11 -3.32
N GLN A 69 -11.07 -7.07 -4.57
CA GLN A 69 -11.80 -6.43 -5.66
C GLN A 69 -13.11 -7.16 -6.00
N GLY A 70 -13.17 -8.47 -5.74
CA GLY A 70 -14.37 -9.29 -5.95
C GLY A 70 -15.56 -8.87 -5.09
N ALA A 71 -15.31 -8.20 -3.97
CA ALA A 71 -16.38 -7.66 -3.12
C ALA A 71 -17.03 -6.38 -3.67
N HIS A 72 -16.40 -5.70 -4.67
CA HIS A 72 -16.97 -4.49 -5.24
C HIS A 72 -18.30 -4.78 -5.95
N PRO A 73 -19.34 -3.93 -5.76
CA PRO A 73 -20.66 -4.16 -6.37
C PRO A 73 -20.64 -4.31 -7.90
N ASP A 74 -19.72 -3.61 -8.58
CA ASP A 74 -19.56 -3.69 -10.04
C ASP A 74 -18.77 -4.92 -10.52
N TYR A 75 -18.28 -5.78 -9.59
CA TYR A 75 -17.56 -7.02 -9.91
C TYR A 75 -18.42 -8.25 -9.57
N GLN A 76 -18.09 -8.92 -8.48
CA GLN A 76 -18.80 -10.15 -8.06
C GLN A 76 -19.71 -9.92 -6.85
N ASP A 77 -19.67 -8.73 -6.26
CA ASP A 77 -20.42 -8.33 -5.08
C ASP A 77 -20.33 -9.36 -3.93
N LYS A 78 -19.18 -9.99 -3.76
CA LYS A 78 -18.95 -10.97 -2.72
C LYS A 78 -19.30 -10.41 -1.35
N SER A 79 -19.87 -11.23 -0.51
CA SER A 79 -20.23 -10.87 0.85
C SER A 79 -18.99 -10.76 1.76
N PRO A 80 -19.06 -9.99 2.86
CA PRO A 80 -18.01 -9.94 3.88
C PRO A 80 -17.64 -11.32 4.44
N GLN A 81 -18.61 -12.23 4.53
CA GLN A 81 -18.41 -13.59 5.03
C GLN A 81 -17.63 -14.47 4.05
N GLU A 82 -17.90 -14.36 2.77
CA GLU A 82 -17.15 -15.07 1.72
C GLU A 82 -15.70 -14.63 1.72
N GLU A 83 -15.44 -13.30 1.78
CA GLU A 83 -14.08 -12.78 1.83
C GLU A 83 -13.37 -13.12 3.15
N ALA A 84 -14.07 -13.17 4.27
CA ALA A 84 -13.49 -13.61 5.54
C ALA A 84 -13.00 -15.08 5.49
N VAL A 85 -13.77 -15.96 4.82
CA VAL A 85 -13.36 -17.35 4.59
C VAL A 85 -12.13 -17.40 3.66
N PHE A 86 -12.14 -16.62 2.58
CA PHE A 86 -11.01 -16.51 1.65
C PHE A 86 -9.74 -16.01 2.34
N ILE A 87 -9.81 -14.97 3.16
CA ILE A 87 -8.68 -14.44 3.94
C ILE A 87 -8.06 -15.51 4.85
N LYS A 88 -8.87 -16.29 5.57
CA LYS A 88 -8.37 -17.38 6.43
C LYS A 88 -7.56 -18.40 5.63
N GLU A 89 -8.03 -18.76 4.44
CA GLU A 89 -7.31 -19.69 3.58
C GLU A 89 -6.06 -19.04 2.98
N PHE A 90 -6.14 -17.79 2.56
CA PHE A 90 -5.03 -17.06 1.98
C PHE A 90 -3.86 -16.95 2.94
N ILE A 91 -4.10 -16.57 4.18
CA ILE A 91 -3.08 -16.45 5.25
C ILE A 91 -2.37 -17.80 5.48
N ARG A 92 -3.12 -18.90 5.52
CA ARG A 92 -2.55 -20.23 5.73
C ARG A 92 -1.57 -20.66 4.65
N ARG A 93 -1.80 -20.21 3.40
CA ARG A 93 -0.96 -20.58 2.25
C ARG A 93 0.19 -19.62 2.02
N VAL A 94 -0.03 -18.32 2.23
CA VAL A 94 0.93 -17.27 1.84
C VAL A 94 1.89 -16.95 2.94
N ASN A 95 1.89 -17.29 4.09
CA ASN A 95 2.86 -17.14 5.21
C ASN A 95 3.86 -15.96 5.06
N LEU A 96 3.37 -14.79 4.65
CA LEU A 96 4.11 -13.52 4.56
C LEU A 96 3.31 -12.41 5.26
N PRO A 97 3.98 -11.32 5.68
CA PRO A 97 3.26 -10.12 6.11
C PRO A 97 2.26 -9.67 5.05
N LEU A 98 1.06 -9.31 5.47
CA LEU A 98 -0.07 -9.05 4.56
C LEU A 98 -0.64 -7.66 4.76
N ILE A 99 -0.86 -6.97 3.64
CA ILE A 99 -1.73 -5.80 3.54
C ILE A 99 -3.06 -6.29 2.96
N ILE A 100 -4.17 -5.99 3.64
CA ILE A 100 -5.52 -6.34 3.19
C ILE A 100 -6.22 -5.03 2.80
N LEU A 101 -6.52 -4.90 1.51
CA LEU A 101 -7.24 -3.76 0.97
C LEU A 101 -8.70 -4.13 0.67
N GLY A 102 -9.59 -3.23 0.98
CA GLY A 102 -10.97 -3.32 0.57
C GLY A 102 -11.16 -3.23 -0.95
N CYS A 103 -12.40 -3.23 -1.37
CA CYS A 103 -12.79 -3.14 -2.78
C CYS A 103 -12.75 -1.71 -3.33
N GLY A 104 -12.75 -0.69 -2.46
CA GLY A 104 -12.75 0.74 -2.82
C GLY A 104 -14.13 1.37 -2.84
N ASP A 105 -15.16 0.68 -2.34
CA ASP A 105 -16.46 1.24 -2.01
C ASP A 105 -16.57 1.41 -0.49
N ASP A 106 -16.65 2.66 0.00
CA ASP A 106 -16.60 2.96 1.44
C ASP A 106 -17.73 2.29 2.22
N ALA A 107 -18.93 2.20 1.65
CA ALA A 107 -20.08 1.58 2.30
C ALA A 107 -19.86 0.06 2.43
N LYS A 108 -19.38 -0.57 1.37
CA LYS A 108 -19.03 -1.99 1.36
C LYS A 108 -17.84 -2.28 2.28
N ASP A 109 -16.79 -1.49 2.19
CA ASP A 109 -15.55 -1.65 2.96
C ASP A 109 -15.77 -1.46 4.47
N SER A 110 -16.75 -0.63 4.87
CA SER A 110 -17.14 -0.48 6.28
C SER A 110 -17.69 -1.76 6.93
N LEU A 111 -18.15 -2.72 6.13
CA LEU A 111 -18.63 -4.05 6.55
C LEU A 111 -17.61 -5.16 6.23
N LEU A 112 -16.97 -5.05 5.08
CA LEU A 112 -16.01 -6.02 4.57
C LEU A 112 -14.75 -6.10 5.43
N LEU A 113 -14.10 -4.94 5.66
CA LEU A 113 -12.81 -4.91 6.36
C LEU A 113 -12.90 -5.34 7.82
N PRO A 114 -13.95 -5.03 8.60
CA PRO A 114 -14.14 -5.64 9.92
C PRO A 114 -14.23 -7.17 9.91
N ALA A 115 -14.96 -7.76 8.95
CA ALA A 115 -15.06 -9.22 8.84
C ALA A 115 -13.70 -9.85 8.47
N CYS A 116 -12.94 -9.22 7.57
CA CYS A 116 -11.59 -9.64 7.21
C CYS A 116 -10.59 -9.46 8.36
N SER A 117 -10.73 -8.38 9.14
CA SER A 117 -9.95 -8.13 10.36
C SER A 117 -10.11 -9.28 11.37
N GLU A 118 -11.34 -9.63 11.69
CA GLU A 118 -11.62 -10.76 12.58
C GLU A 118 -11.07 -12.08 12.03
N ALA A 119 -11.20 -12.31 10.72
CA ALA A 119 -10.68 -13.50 10.05
C ALA A 119 -9.15 -13.62 10.14
N ALA A 120 -8.43 -12.48 10.15
CA ALA A 120 -6.98 -12.37 10.22
C ALA A 120 -6.45 -12.14 11.64
N ARG A 121 -7.28 -12.29 12.67
CA ARG A 121 -6.90 -12.03 14.06
C ARG A 121 -5.60 -12.74 14.47
N GLY A 122 -4.65 -11.96 14.99
CA GLY A 122 -3.34 -12.44 15.43
C GLY A 122 -2.22 -12.32 14.41
N GLU A 123 -2.53 -12.06 13.12
CA GLU A 123 -1.55 -11.98 12.03
C GLU A 123 -0.90 -10.60 11.90
N ARG A 124 -1.36 -9.59 12.65
CA ARG A 124 -0.83 -8.22 12.62
C ARG A 124 -0.78 -7.62 11.21
N CYS A 125 -1.85 -7.80 10.45
CA CYS A 125 -1.98 -7.25 9.11
C CYS A 125 -2.04 -5.71 9.11
N LEU A 126 -1.79 -5.11 7.95
CA LEU A 126 -2.12 -3.72 7.66
C LEU A 126 -3.42 -3.70 6.86
N ILE A 127 -4.48 -3.05 7.39
CA ILE A 127 -5.83 -3.08 6.82
C ILE A 127 -6.23 -1.69 6.33
N GLY A 128 -6.86 -1.60 5.19
CA GLY A 128 -7.31 -0.33 4.62
C GLY A 128 -8.14 -0.45 3.34
N ASN A 129 -8.56 0.68 2.79
CA ASN A 129 -8.22 2.02 3.29
C ASN A 129 -9.31 2.53 4.25
N ALA A 130 -8.90 3.17 5.32
CA ALA A 130 -9.80 3.91 6.17
C ALA A 130 -9.88 5.37 5.67
N THR A 131 -11.10 5.82 5.37
CA THR A 131 -11.43 7.18 4.91
C THR A 131 -12.16 7.94 6.00
N GLN A 132 -12.50 9.21 5.77
CA GLN A 132 -13.33 9.98 6.70
C GLN A 132 -14.73 9.38 6.91
N ASP A 133 -15.22 8.59 5.93
CA ASP A 133 -16.56 8.04 5.96
C ASP A 133 -16.64 6.68 6.69
N ASN A 134 -15.57 5.87 6.63
CA ASN A 134 -15.58 4.50 7.15
C ASN A 134 -14.59 4.22 8.31
N TYR A 135 -13.72 5.18 8.69
CA TYR A 135 -12.63 4.93 9.66
C TYR A 135 -13.08 4.33 10.99
N LYS A 136 -14.30 4.64 11.45
CA LYS A 136 -14.78 4.21 12.79
C LYS A 136 -14.87 2.68 12.89
N SER A 137 -15.49 2.05 11.90
CA SER A 137 -15.66 0.58 11.87
C SER A 137 -14.33 -0.12 11.69
N ILE A 138 -13.48 0.41 10.80
CA ILE A 138 -12.17 -0.19 10.48
C ILE A 138 -11.20 -0.03 11.66
N ALA A 139 -11.13 1.15 12.28
CA ALA A 139 -10.26 1.38 13.43
C ALA A 139 -10.66 0.53 14.64
N ALA A 140 -11.97 0.41 14.92
CA ALA A 140 -12.48 -0.40 16.02
C ALA A 140 -12.14 -1.89 15.84
N SER A 141 -12.33 -2.44 14.63
CA SER A 141 -11.99 -3.84 14.33
C SER A 141 -10.47 -4.08 14.38
N ALA A 142 -9.70 -3.21 13.74
CA ALA A 142 -8.23 -3.31 13.75
C ALA A 142 -7.66 -3.24 15.18
N MET A 143 -8.23 -2.41 16.05
CA MET A 143 -7.86 -2.35 17.45
C MET A 143 -8.18 -3.66 18.19
N ALA A 144 -9.39 -4.18 18.01
CA ALA A 144 -9.85 -5.42 18.66
C ALA A 144 -9.05 -6.66 18.24
N ASP A 145 -8.63 -6.71 16.98
CA ASP A 145 -7.97 -7.88 16.38
C ASP A 145 -6.44 -7.76 16.31
N GLY A 146 -5.89 -6.59 16.65
CA GLY A 146 -4.45 -6.38 16.77
C GLY A 146 -3.76 -5.95 15.47
N HIS A 147 -4.48 -5.33 14.53
CA HIS A 147 -3.98 -4.87 13.24
C HIS A 147 -3.57 -3.39 13.24
N SER A 148 -2.80 -3.00 12.20
CA SER A 148 -2.55 -1.62 11.83
C SER A 148 -3.50 -1.20 10.71
N ILE A 149 -3.69 0.11 10.49
CA ILE A 149 -4.59 0.60 9.45
C ILE A 149 -3.91 1.58 8.50
N ILE A 150 -4.44 1.65 7.28
CA ILE A 150 -4.08 2.65 6.28
C ILE A 150 -5.12 3.78 6.37
N ALA A 151 -4.65 5.00 6.69
CA ALA A 151 -5.46 6.20 6.71
C ALA A 151 -5.30 6.95 5.37
N GLU A 152 -6.34 6.94 4.55
CA GLU A 152 -6.33 7.57 3.24
C GLU A 152 -6.67 9.06 3.33
N SER A 153 -5.77 9.90 2.84
CA SER A 153 -5.96 11.35 2.80
C SER A 153 -5.74 11.87 1.38
N PRO A 154 -6.79 12.29 0.66
CA PRO A 154 -6.64 12.71 -0.73
C PRO A 154 -5.87 14.03 -0.82
N ILE A 155 -4.57 13.92 -1.09
CA ILE A 155 -3.62 15.01 -1.42
C ILE A 155 -3.75 16.25 -0.48
N ASP A 156 -3.96 16.03 0.82
CA ASP A 156 -4.04 17.11 1.81
C ASP A 156 -3.45 16.69 3.16
N VAL A 157 -2.42 17.43 3.61
CA VAL A 157 -1.73 17.18 4.88
C VAL A 157 -2.63 17.45 6.10
N ASN A 158 -3.59 18.37 5.99
CA ASN A 158 -4.50 18.67 7.09
C ASN A 158 -5.56 17.57 7.24
N ILE A 159 -6.03 17.01 6.12
CA ILE A 159 -6.93 15.85 6.14
C ILE A 159 -6.19 14.65 6.74
N ALA A 160 -4.94 14.40 6.35
CA ALA A 160 -4.11 13.33 6.95
C ALA A 160 -4.00 13.50 8.47
N LYS A 161 -3.67 14.70 8.93
CA LYS A 161 -3.58 15.02 10.36
C LYS A 161 -4.92 14.80 11.06
N GLN A 162 -6.00 15.34 10.50
CA GLN A 162 -7.34 15.24 11.08
C GLN A 162 -7.79 13.78 11.18
N LEU A 163 -7.58 12.98 10.12
CA LEU A 163 -7.97 11.57 10.11
C LEU A 163 -7.16 10.77 11.14
N ASN A 164 -5.85 11.00 11.27
CA ASN A 164 -5.04 10.37 12.30
C ASN A 164 -5.54 10.69 13.71
N ILE A 165 -5.94 11.95 13.98
CA ILE A 165 -6.52 12.34 15.27
C ILE A 165 -7.86 11.60 15.50
N LEU A 166 -8.75 11.59 14.51
CA LEU A 166 -10.05 10.92 14.60
C LEU A 166 -9.90 9.41 14.85
N ILE A 167 -8.92 8.77 14.21
CA ILE A 167 -8.60 7.36 14.42
C ILE A 167 -8.05 7.13 15.84
N CYS A 168 -7.14 7.98 16.31
CA CYS A 168 -6.61 7.89 17.68
C CYS A 168 -7.70 8.09 18.72
N ASP A 169 -8.70 8.94 18.47
CA ASP A 169 -9.85 9.16 19.36
C ASP A 169 -10.74 7.90 19.49
N THR A 170 -10.67 6.95 18.54
CA THR A 170 -11.31 5.63 18.68
C THR A 170 -10.57 4.69 19.62
N GLY A 171 -9.34 5.04 20.03
CA GLY A 171 -8.47 4.25 20.87
C GLY A 171 -7.33 3.53 20.16
N LEU A 172 -7.26 3.58 18.81
CA LEU A 172 -6.15 2.97 18.08
C LEU A 172 -4.86 3.81 18.27
N PRO A 173 -3.73 3.22 18.71
CA PRO A 173 -2.49 3.95 18.88
C PRO A 173 -1.93 4.51 17.57
N LEU A 174 -1.33 5.70 17.60
CA LEU A 174 -0.77 6.37 16.43
C LEU A 174 0.28 5.52 15.70
N GLU A 175 1.03 4.69 16.42
CA GLU A 175 2.06 3.80 15.89
C GLU A 175 1.48 2.67 15.00
N ARG A 176 0.16 2.51 15.00
CA ARG A 176 -0.56 1.57 14.15
C ARG A 176 -1.20 2.22 12.93
N ILE A 177 -0.92 3.49 12.68
CA ILE A 177 -1.45 4.22 11.52
C ILE A 177 -0.36 4.37 10.48
N VAL A 178 -0.70 4.03 9.24
CA VAL A 178 0.10 4.28 8.03
C VAL A 178 -0.69 5.24 7.16
N ILE A 179 -0.08 6.32 6.69
CA ILE A 179 -0.76 7.33 5.88
C ILE A 179 -0.68 6.93 4.41
N ASP A 180 -1.82 6.89 3.71
CA ASP A 180 -1.88 6.91 2.25
C ASP A 180 -2.14 8.35 1.79
N PRO A 181 -1.14 9.04 1.20
CA PRO A 181 -1.30 10.42 0.76
C PRO A 181 -2.09 10.55 -0.55
N THR A 182 -2.55 9.45 -1.12
CA THR A 182 -3.18 9.37 -2.44
C THR A 182 -2.27 9.94 -3.53
N ILE A 183 -1.43 9.12 -4.10
CA ILE A 183 -0.40 9.55 -5.05
C ILE A 183 -0.94 9.73 -6.46
N GLY A 184 -0.26 10.56 -7.27
CA GLY A 184 -0.29 10.54 -8.73
C GLY A 184 0.96 9.88 -9.30
N ALA A 185 0.88 9.37 -10.52
CA ALA A 185 2.04 8.87 -11.25
C ALA A 185 2.95 10.01 -11.75
N LEU A 186 4.16 9.67 -12.16
CA LEU A 186 5.07 10.60 -12.84
C LEU A 186 4.36 11.25 -14.03
N GLY A 187 4.36 12.60 -14.09
CA GLY A 187 3.64 13.38 -15.11
C GLY A 187 2.13 13.49 -14.89
N TYR A 188 1.58 12.92 -13.82
CA TYR A 188 0.15 12.89 -13.50
C TYR A 188 -0.14 13.34 -12.06
N GLY A 189 0.63 14.31 -11.56
CA GLY A 189 0.41 14.88 -10.23
C GLY A 189 1.28 14.29 -9.12
N LEU A 190 2.34 13.55 -9.45
CA LEU A 190 3.30 13.04 -8.48
C LEU A 190 3.87 14.15 -7.57
N GLU A 191 4.08 15.32 -8.13
CA GLU A 191 4.62 16.50 -7.42
C GLU A 191 3.74 16.96 -6.25
N TYR A 192 2.41 16.75 -6.34
CA TYR A 192 1.51 17.08 -5.23
C TYR A 192 1.71 16.12 -4.06
N ALA A 193 1.72 14.82 -4.32
CA ALA A 193 1.97 13.81 -3.29
C ALA A 193 3.37 13.97 -2.67
N TYR A 194 4.38 14.22 -3.52
CA TYR A 194 5.74 14.54 -3.07
C TYR A 194 5.76 15.70 -2.07
N SER A 195 5.14 16.83 -2.43
CA SER A 195 5.07 18.01 -1.57
C SER A 195 4.36 17.75 -0.23
N ILE A 196 3.29 16.96 -0.23
CA ILE A 196 2.56 16.61 0.99
C ILE A 196 3.39 15.73 1.90
N MET A 197 4.07 14.72 1.36
CA MET A 197 4.94 13.84 2.13
C MET A 197 6.10 14.61 2.76
N GLU A 198 6.75 15.52 2.01
CA GLU A 198 7.78 16.40 2.55
C GLU A 198 7.26 17.30 3.66
N ARG A 199 6.11 17.96 3.45
CA ARG A 199 5.50 18.85 4.44
C ARG A 199 5.12 18.11 5.70
N ALA A 200 4.56 16.90 5.58
CA ALA A 200 4.24 16.06 6.73
C ALA A 200 5.50 15.64 7.49
N ARG A 201 6.56 15.26 6.78
CA ARG A 201 7.85 14.93 7.41
C ARG A 201 8.46 16.13 8.13
N LEU A 202 8.44 17.31 7.51
CA LEU A 202 8.92 18.54 8.16
C LEU A 202 8.11 18.89 9.40
N ALA A 203 6.78 18.76 9.36
CA ALA A 203 5.92 18.96 10.52
C ALA A 203 6.24 17.98 11.65
N ALA A 204 6.44 16.70 11.31
CA ALA A 204 6.81 15.65 12.26
C ALA A 204 8.16 15.95 12.95
N LEU A 205 9.18 16.32 12.16
CA LEU A 205 10.50 16.74 12.67
C LEU A 205 10.43 18.00 13.54
N SER A 206 9.46 18.89 13.28
CA SER A 206 9.18 20.08 14.09
C SER A 206 8.36 19.79 15.35
N GLY A 207 8.00 18.51 15.62
CA GLY A 207 7.32 18.07 16.84
C GLY A 207 5.84 17.70 16.66
N ASP A 208 5.27 17.80 15.47
CA ASP A 208 3.89 17.33 15.22
C ASP A 208 3.86 15.79 15.03
N LYS A 209 3.78 15.09 16.14
CA LYS A 209 3.79 13.62 16.16
C LYS A 209 2.64 12.99 15.37
N THR A 210 1.52 13.69 15.17
CA THR A 210 0.37 13.15 14.43
C THR A 210 0.66 12.90 12.95
N LEU A 211 1.72 13.52 12.40
CA LEU A 211 2.21 13.35 11.04
C LEU A 211 3.50 12.51 10.94
N ALA A 212 3.94 11.92 12.05
CA ALA A 212 5.14 11.08 12.09
C ALA A 212 4.90 9.63 11.63
N SER A 213 3.68 9.28 11.23
CA SER A 213 3.34 7.95 10.72
C SER A 213 4.06 7.64 9.40
N PRO A 214 4.36 6.36 9.10
CA PRO A 214 4.93 5.97 7.82
C PRO A 214 3.94 6.19 6.66
N PHE A 215 4.48 6.31 5.44
CA PHE A 215 3.70 6.46 4.22
C PHE A 215 3.63 5.18 3.41
N ILE A 216 2.43 4.83 2.91
CA ILE A 216 2.21 3.81 1.88
C ILE A 216 1.82 4.50 0.57
N CYS A 217 2.40 4.02 -0.54
CA CYS A 217 2.13 4.55 -1.88
C CYS A 217 1.70 3.43 -2.82
N PHE A 218 0.51 3.53 -3.40
CA PHE A 218 -0.04 2.56 -4.36
C PHE A 218 0.50 2.82 -5.77
N VAL A 219 1.80 2.65 -5.93
CA VAL A 219 2.55 3.00 -7.14
C VAL A 219 2.03 2.28 -8.38
N GLY A 220 1.84 0.96 -8.28
CA GLY A 220 1.36 0.15 -9.40
C GLY A 220 -0.01 0.59 -9.88
N LYS A 221 -0.93 0.91 -8.96
CA LYS A 221 -2.27 1.41 -9.30
C LYS A 221 -2.21 2.65 -10.18
N GLU A 222 -1.42 3.65 -9.81
CA GLU A 222 -1.38 4.94 -10.49
C GLU A 222 -0.46 4.94 -11.71
N ALA A 223 0.70 4.30 -11.64
CA ALA A 223 1.64 4.24 -12.76
C ALA A 223 1.03 3.56 -14.01
N TRP A 224 0.28 2.47 -13.82
CA TRP A 224 -0.37 1.75 -14.92
C TRP A 224 -1.63 2.42 -15.46
N ARG A 225 -2.08 3.53 -14.88
CA ARG A 225 -3.13 4.40 -15.44
C ARG A 225 -2.58 5.41 -16.46
N ALA A 226 -1.28 5.73 -16.38
CA ALA A 226 -0.61 6.67 -17.27
C ALA A 226 -0.61 6.18 -18.71
N LYS A 227 -0.72 7.12 -19.67
CA LYS A 227 -0.72 6.81 -21.12
C LYS A 227 0.60 6.17 -21.54
N GLU A 228 1.70 6.65 -21.00
CA GLU A 228 3.05 6.18 -21.26
C GLU A 228 3.23 4.71 -20.85
N ALA A 229 2.65 4.32 -19.72
CA ALA A 229 2.67 2.92 -19.29
C ALA A 229 1.84 1.99 -20.18
N LYS A 230 0.86 2.53 -20.89
CA LYS A 230 -0.05 1.82 -21.81
C LYS A 230 0.35 1.93 -23.27
N SER A 231 1.52 2.48 -23.57
CA SER A 231 1.95 2.77 -24.96
C SER A 231 2.17 1.51 -25.81
N GLY A 232 2.34 0.35 -25.19
CA GLY A 232 2.70 -0.89 -25.88
C GLY A 232 4.20 -1.04 -26.16
N GLU A 233 4.99 -0.02 -25.85
CA GLU A 233 6.45 -0.11 -25.97
C GLU A 233 7.04 -1.04 -24.91
N PRO A 234 7.93 -1.96 -25.29
CA PRO A 234 8.51 -2.91 -24.36
C PRO A 234 9.16 -2.26 -23.14
N ASN A 235 8.82 -2.74 -21.96
CA ASN A 235 9.33 -2.27 -20.67
C ASN A 235 9.00 -0.81 -20.29
N GLN A 236 8.29 -0.04 -21.10
CA GLN A 236 8.00 1.37 -20.79
C GLN A 236 7.10 1.49 -19.55
N GLY A 237 6.06 0.68 -19.44
CA GLY A 237 5.20 0.64 -18.26
C GLY A 237 5.95 0.26 -16.98
N ALA A 238 6.81 -0.76 -17.05
CA ALA A 238 7.67 -1.16 -15.93
C ALA A 238 8.65 -0.06 -15.52
N MET A 239 9.20 0.68 -16.50
CA MET A 239 10.08 1.81 -16.22
C MET A 239 9.31 2.97 -15.58
N TRP A 240 8.09 3.25 -16.07
CA TRP A 240 7.23 4.30 -15.51
C TRP A 240 6.87 4.05 -14.06
N GLU A 241 6.53 2.79 -13.75
CA GLU A 241 6.28 2.35 -12.37
C GLU A 241 7.52 2.48 -11.49
N ALA A 242 8.69 2.04 -11.99
CA ALA A 242 9.94 2.13 -11.23
C ALA A 242 10.37 3.59 -10.98
N LEU A 243 10.23 4.48 -11.96
CA LEU A 243 10.56 5.89 -11.81
C LEU A 243 9.61 6.59 -10.84
N THR A 244 8.30 6.30 -10.91
CA THR A 244 7.32 6.81 -9.95
C THR A 244 7.69 6.37 -8.53
N ALA A 245 7.99 5.08 -8.33
CA ALA A 245 8.39 4.54 -7.03
C ALA A 245 9.66 5.18 -6.47
N THR A 246 10.71 5.29 -7.29
CA THR A 246 11.99 5.86 -6.84
C THR A 246 11.89 7.35 -6.49
N SER A 247 11.03 8.09 -7.18
CA SER A 247 10.75 9.49 -6.83
C SER A 247 10.04 9.59 -5.48
N LEU A 248 9.05 8.72 -5.21
CA LEU A 248 8.31 8.72 -3.95
C LEU A 248 9.18 8.25 -2.76
N ILE A 249 10.14 7.35 -2.98
CA ILE A 249 11.14 6.99 -1.96
C ILE A 249 11.91 8.23 -1.51
N GLN A 250 12.28 9.11 -2.43
CA GLN A 250 13.00 10.35 -2.10
C GLN A 250 12.10 11.35 -1.35
N ALA A 251 10.78 11.25 -1.50
CA ALA A 251 9.80 12.01 -0.71
C ALA A 251 9.51 11.40 0.67
N GLY A 252 9.97 10.16 0.94
CA GLY A 252 9.79 9.49 2.22
C GLY A 252 8.75 8.37 2.23
N ALA A 253 8.47 7.75 1.09
CA ALA A 253 7.64 6.54 1.06
C ALA A 253 8.32 5.39 1.81
N ASP A 254 7.59 4.79 2.75
CA ASP A 254 8.03 3.66 3.56
C ASP A 254 7.56 2.32 2.98
N LEU A 255 6.36 2.29 2.40
CA LEU A 255 5.76 1.13 1.75
C LEU A 255 5.36 1.48 0.31
N LEU A 256 5.77 0.63 -0.64
CA LEU A 256 5.48 0.81 -2.07
C LEU A 256 4.71 -0.41 -2.57
N VAL A 257 3.47 -0.22 -2.95
CA VAL A 257 2.65 -1.28 -3.54
C VAL A 257 2.84 -1.26 -5.05
N MET A 258 3.43 -2.34 -5.57
CA MET A 258 3.84 -2.45 -6.96
C MET A 258 3.17 -3.64 -7.64
N ARG A 259 3.06 -3.55 -8.97
CA ARG A 259 2.43 -4.58 -9.81
C ARG A 259 3.41 -5.32 -10.69
N HIS A 260 4.36 -4.61 -11.34
CA HIS A 260 5.24 -5.22 -12.33
C HIS A 260 6.53 -5.77 -11.70
N PRO A 261 6.87 -7.06 -11.95
CA PRO A 261 8.03 -7.71 -11.33
C PRO A 261 9.36 -7.00 -11.62
N THR A 262 9.59 -6.63 -12.88
CA THR A 262 10.82 -5.93 -13.29
C THR A 262 10.92 -4.54 -12.63
N ALA A 263 9.80 -3.82 -12.46
CA ALA A 263 9.77 -2.55 -11.76
C ALA A 263 10.14 -2.75 -10.28
N ALA A 264 9.51 -3.71 -9.63
CA ALA A 264 9.76 -4.05 -8.23
C ALA A 264 11.22 -4.44 -7.99
N GLU A 265 11.83 -5.25 -8.88
CA GLU A 265 13.25 -5.63 -8.81
C GLU A 265 14.18 -4.39 -8.89
N LYS A 266 13.91 -3.48 -9.84
CA LYS A 266 14.69 -2.24 -9.99
C LYS A 266 14.58 -1.37 -8.74
N VAL A 267 13.39 -1.24 -8.17
CA VAL A 267 13.14 -0.46 -6.95
C VAL A 267 13.82 -1.09 -5.73
N LYS A 268 13.75 -2.39 -5.54
CA LYS A 268 14.49 -3.10 -4.49
C LYS A 268 16.00 -2.86 -4.59
N LYS A 269 16.56 -2.96 -5.80
CA LYS A 269 17.99 -2.66 -6.04
C LYS A 269 18.33 -1.19 -5.73
N PHE A 270 17.44 -0.27 -6.04
CA PHE A 270 17.61 1.14 -5.71
C PHE A 270 17.63 1.36 -4.18
N ILE A 271 16.67 0.78 -3.46
CA ILE A 271 16.59 0.84 -1.99
C ILE A 271 17.87 0.26 -1.37
N ASP A 272 18.28 -0.94 -1.78
CA ASP A 272 19.49 -1.57 -1.24
C ASP A 272 20.73 -0.71 -1.50
N LYS A 273 20.87 -0.13 -2.68
CA LYS A 273 21.99 0.76 -3.02
C LYS A 273 22.01 2.03 -2.18
N LEU A 274 20.84 2.57 -1.85
CA LEU A 274 20.68 3.79 -1.05
C LEU A 274 21.07 3.52 0.42
N PHE A 275 20.70 2.37 0.96
CA PHE A 275 20.90 2.00 2.36
C PHE A 275 22.20 1.21 2.62
N TYR A 276 22.83 0.62 1.59
CA TYR A 276 24.05 -0.18 1.74
C TYR A 276 25.32 0.66 1.98
N LYS A 277 25.32 1.94 1.61
CA LYS A 277 26.50 2.84 1.75
C LYS A 277 26.83 3.27 3.18
N LYS A 278 26.13 2.72 4.21
CA LYS A 278 26.25 3.17 5.61
C LYS A 278 26.39 2.05 6.65
N GLN A 279 26.79 0.84 6.24
CA GLN A 279 27.36 -0.14 7.16
C GLN A 279 28.89 -0.14 7.02
#